data_e965b2f6f1ff3d106fea65d5283d0f9f
#
_entry.id   e965b2f6f1ff3d106fea65d5283d0f9f
#
_cell.length_a   1.000
_cell.length_b   1.000
_cell.length_c   1.000
_cell.angle_alpha   90.00
_cell.angle_beta   90.00
_cell.angle_gamma   90.00
#
_symmetry.space_group_name_H-M   'P 1'
#
loop_
_entity.id
_entity.type
_entity.pdbx_description
1 polymer ?
#
loop_
_entity_poly.entity_id
_entity_poly.type
_entity_poly.pdbx_seq_one_letter_code
_entity_poly.pdbx_strand_id
1 'polypeptide(L)'
;MANLTIKDIARMAGVSTTAVSFVLNNRPGVSNATRQKVQEIIRQTSFIPNVHTRRLNLGKSFTIHVVLKQYAYGLYNQFALETLSGVFKEGKSLGYSIIFTLVDEDMPCEQIVESVRSKDCDGIILNQIDDPVLLSQLQQEKIPFVCVDAHLPAASALPMVEVDYYDAAYQATRYLHRHGHRDIGFIGPQTPAEHCANTYRGFTDYLNEAGLCCNPDWVAKIPFSQASTEAAVDRMLEQSALPTALLCNCDAVAIDVIRRAKARGIRIPEDISVMGVDDLLVSRYLDPALSTMTFDKELLGAKAMELLYQIIQGTEHENRNAIQTTVVERESVKTIE
;
A
#
# COMPACT_ATOMS: atom_id res chain seq x y z
N MET A 1 -26.18 26.94 20.93
CA MET A 1 -27.24 26.90 19.89
C MET A 1 -27.82 25.49 19.94
N ALA A 2 -29.16 25.33 20.00
CA ALA A 2 -29.78 24.00 20.02
C ALA A 2 -29.47 23.28 18.67
N ASN A 3 -28.97 22.05 18.72
CA ASN A 3 -28.76 21.25 17.53
C ASN A 3 -30.13 20.96 16.87
N LEU A 4 -30.33 21.52 15.66
CA LEU A 4 -31.52 21.22 14.87
C LEU A 4 -31.61 19.72 14.58
N THR A 5 -32.80 19.18 14.59
CA THR A 5 -33.07 17.77 14.29
C THR A 5 -33.77 17.63 12.93
N ILE A 6 -33.82 16.41 12.41
CA ILE A 6 -34.56 16.11 11.17
C ILE A 6 -36.05 16.48 11.30
N LYS A 7 -36.61 16.44 12.52
CA LYS A 7 -37.97 16.86 12.81
C LYS A 7 -38.17 18.38 12.66
N ASP A 8 -37.15 19.16 13.02
CA ASP A 8 -37.21 20.61 12.88
C ASP A 8 -37.11 21.02 11.42
N ILE A 9 -36.22 20.38 10.62
CA ILE A 9 -36.15 20.58 9.15
C ILE A 9 -37.49 20.21 8.50
N ALA A 10 -38.08 19.09 8.88
CA ALA A 10 -39.37 18.64 8.36
C ALA A 10 -40.48 19.68 8.65
N ARG A 11 -40.52 20.23 9.88
CA ARG A 11 -41.45 21.29 10.28
C ARG A 11 -41.24 22.57 9.47
N MET A 12 -40.01 23.02 9.33
CA MET A 12 -39.67 24.21 8.55
C MET A 12 -40.00 24.04 7.05
N ALA A 13 -39.82 22.85 6.49
CA ALA A 13 -40.15 22.54 5.10
C ALA A 13 -41.61 22.25 4.85
N GLY A 14 -42.43 22.01 5.93
CA GLY A 14 -43.82 21.61 5.82
C GLY A 14 -43.99 20.22 5.17
N VAL A 15 -43.07 19.30 5.45
CA VAL A 15 -43.08 17.93 4.90
C VAL A 15 -42.88 16.89 6.02
N SER A 16 -43.06 15.63 5.71
CA SER A 16 -42.77 14.56 6.65
C SER A 16 -41.26 14.36 6.88
N THR A 17 -40.87 13.81 8.02
CA THR A 17 -39.49 13.42 8.31
C THR A 17 -38.97 12.40 7.30
N THR A 18 -39.84 11.53 6.75
CA THR A 18 -39.54 10.59 5.68
C THR A 18 -39.15 11.31 4.40
N ALA A 19 -39.87 12.38 4.03
CA ALA A 19 -39.55 13.19 2.85
C ALA A 19 -38.18 13.87 3.00
N VAL A 20 -37.87 14.43 4.18
CA VAL A 20 -36.54 14.98 4.49
C VAL A 20 -35.45 13.90 4.39
N SER A 21 -35.71 12.71 4.95
CA SER A 21 -34.79 11.58 4.85
C SER A 21 -34.53 11.16 3.39
N PHE A 22 -35.55 11.15 2.54
CA PHE A 22 -35.40 10.84 1.11
C PHE A 22 -34.54 11.88 0.38
N VAL A 23 -34.71 13.16 0.71
CA VAL A 23 -33.87 14.24 0.17
C VAL A 23 -32.42 14.11 0.61
N LEU A 24 -32.19 13.89 1.91
CA LEU A 24 -30.85 13.74 2.49
C LEU A 24 -30.08 12.54 1.91
N ASN A 25 -30.79 11.44 1.60
CA ASN A 25 -30.19 10.21 1.07
C ASN A 25 -30.36 10.07 -0.46
N ASN A 26 -30.72 11.15 -1.14
CA ASN A 26 -30.95 11.22 -2.59
C ASN A 26 -31.88 10.10 -3.14
N ARG A 27 -32.83 9.62 -2.33
CA ARG A 27 -33.78 8.56 -2.74
C ARG A 27 -34.90 9.13 -3.65
N PRO A 28 -35.44 8.35 -4.57
CA PRO A 28 -36.65 8.69 -5.31
C PRO A 28 -37.86 8.68 -4.35
N GLY A 29 -38.97 9.33 -4.74
CA GLY A 29 -40.22 9.35 -3.96
C GLY A 29 -40.57 10.72 -3.40
N VAL A 30 -39.85 11.77 -3.74
CA VAL A 30 -40.20 13.19 -3.44
C VAL A 30 -40.11 14.01 -4.75
N SER A 31 -41.05 15.01 -4.86
CA SER A 31 -41.03 15.90 -6.00
C SER A 31 -39.78 16.79 -6.04
N ASN A 32 -39.39 17.26 -7.24
CA ASN A 32 -38.26 18.19 -7.40
C ASN A 32 -38.46 19.48 -6.58
N ALA A 33 -39.69 19.99 -6.51
CA ALA A 33 -40.00 21.18 -5.70
C ALA A 33 -39.79 20.93 -4.20
N THR A 34 -40.20 19.77 -3.70
CA THR A 34 -39.95 19.36 -2.31
C THR A 34 -38.45 19.19 -2.04
N ARG A 35 -37.73 18.59 -2.97
CA ARG A 35 -36.29 18.40 -2.86
C ARG A 35 -35.54 19.73 -2.76
N GLN A 36 -35.86 20.68 -3.66
CA GLN A 36 -35.25 22.03 -3.65
C GLN A 36 -35.55 22.77 -2.35
N LYS A 37 -36.82 22.74 -1.89
CA LYS A 37 -37.25 23.41 -0.64
C LYS A 37 -36.48 22.88 0.58
N VAL A 38 -36.33 21.56 0.70
CA VAL A 38 -35.62 20.94 1.82
C VAL A 38 -34.14 21.25 1.76
N GLN A 39 -33.52 21.18 0.56
CA GLN A 39 -32.11 21.52 0.37
C GLN A 39 -31.81 22.99 0.71
N GLU A 40 -32.71 23.90 0.37
CA GLU A 40 -32.58 25.32 0.71
C GLU A 40 -32.59 25.54 2.23
N ILE A 41 -33.55 24.92 2.95
CA ILE A 41 -33.64 25.01 4.41
C ILE A 41 -32.36 24.43 5.05
N ILE A 42 -31.87 23.29 4.56
CA ILE A 42 -30.61 22.70 5.05
C ILE A 42 -29.45 23.68 4.89
N ARG A 43 -29.34 24.35 3.73
CA ARG A 43 -28.30 25.38 3.49
C ARG A 43 -28.42 26.56 4.44
N GLN A 44 -29.64 27.11 4.57
CA GLN A 44 -29.90 28.30 5.42
C GLN A 44 -29.66 28.02 6.92
N THR A 45 -29.93 26.82 7.34
CA THR A 45 -29.82 26.43 8.77
C THR A 45 -28.45 25.80 9.09
N SER A 46 -27.60 25.58 8.10
CA SER A 46 -26.36 24.80 8.25
C SER A 46 -26.61 23.46 8.96
N PHE A 47 -27.78 22.84 8.70
CA PHE A 47 -28.14 21.57 9.32
C PHE A 47 -27.24 20.46 8.86
N ILE A 48 -26.57 19.82 9.81
CA ILE A 48 -25.76 18.62 9.56
C ILE A 48 -26.55 17.42 10.11
N PRO A 49 -26.91 16.45 9.24
CA PRO A 49 -27.60 15.24 9.68
C PRO A 49 -26.78 14.52 10.76
N ASN A 50 -27.46 14.05 11.80
CA ASN A 50 -26.79 13.26 12.82
C ASN A 50 -26.36 11.91 12.24
N VAL A 51 -25.04 11.72 12.12
CA VAL A 51 -24.40 10.51 11.58
C VAL A 51 -24.86 9.26 12.36
N HIS A 52 -25.06 9.34 13.67
CA HIS A 52 -25.52 8.22 14.49
C HIS A 52 -26.92 7.74 14.11
N THR A 53 -27.84 8.67 13.79
CA THR A 53 -29.18 8.30 13.32
C THR A 53 -29.15 7.63 11.95
N ARG A 54 -28.26 8.07 11.06
CA ARG A 54 -28.06 7.45 9.75
C ARG A 54 -27.49 6.04 9.91
N ARG A 55 -26.49 5.86 10.77
CA ARG A 55 -25.87 4.56 11.10
C ARG A 55 -26.90 3.56 11.62
N LEU A 56 -27.70 3.95 12.60
CA LEU A 56 -28.76 3.11 13.18
C LEU A 56 -29.80 2.67 12.14
N ASN A 57 -30.24 3.57 11.26
CA ASN A 57 -31.27 3.27 10.25
C ASN A 57 -30.79 2.37 9.13
N LEU A 58 -29.48 2.38 8.81
CA LEU A 58 -28.90 1.64 7.70
C LEU A 58 -28.14 0.40 8.17
N GLY A 59 -27.92 0.23 9.47
CA GLY A 59 -27.13 -0.86 10.04
C GLY A 59 -25.65 -0.84 9.57
N LYS A 60 -25.16 0.35 9.14
CA LYS A 60 -23.79 0.57 8.65
C LYS A 60 -23.11 1.67 9.47
N SER A 61 -21.84 1.49 9.75
CA SER A 61 -21.03 2.49 10.46
C SER A 61 -20.56 3.64 9.55
N PHE A 62 -20.47 3.39 8.23
CA PHE A 62 -19.81 4.25 7.25
C PHE A 62 -18.37 4.58 7.67
N THR A 63 -17.70 3.62 8.25
CA THR A 63 -16.32 3.70 8.68
C THR A 63 -15.57 2.48 8.15
N ILE A 64 -14.36 2.69 7.63
CA ILE A 64 -13.41 1.64 7.28
C ILE A 64 -12.25 1.73 8.25
N HIS A 65 -11.80 0.57 8.74
CA HIS A 65 -10.64 0.47 9.59
C HIS A 65 -9.44 0.03 8.77
N VAL A 66 -8.41 0.86 8.71
CA VAL A 66 -7.14 0.54 8.06
C VAL A 66 -6.13 0.15 9.13
N VAL A 67 -5.61 -1.05 9.03
CA VAL A 67 -4.59 -1.57 9.93
C VAL A 67 -3.25 -1.56 9.18
N LEU A 68 -2.28 -0.83 9.70
CA LEU A 68 -0.98 -0.61 9.09
C LEU A 68 0.10 -1.28 9.93
N LYS A 69 0.94 -2.11 9.31
CA LYS A 69 2.12 -2.64 9.98
C LYS A 69 3.15 -1.51 10.17
N GLN A 70 3.62 -1.36 11.39
CA GLN A 70 4.68 -0.42 11.71
C GLN A 70 6.03 -1.12 11.67
N TYR A 71 6.96 -0.54 10.92
CA TYR A 71 8.33 -1.03 10.85
C TYR A 71 9.25 -0.14 11.68
N ALA A 72 10.15 -0.77 12.44
CA ALA A 72 11.20 -0.06 13.19
C ALA A 72 12.13 0.73 12.26
N TYR A 73 12.31 0.26 11.03
CA TYR A 73 13.04 0.97 9.97
C TYR A 73 12.12 1.99 9.31
N GLY A 74 12.21 3.26 9.74
CA GLY A 74 11.25 4.32 9.42
C GLY A 74 11.03 4.61 7.93
N LEU A 75 11.99 4.31 7.04
CA LEU A 75 11.84 4.50 5.59
C LEU A 75 10.74 3.62 4.99
N TYR A 76 10.48 2.44 5.54
CA TYR A 76 9.40 1.56 5.08
C TYR A 76 7.99 2.12 5.37
N ASN A 77 7.87 3.01 6.35
CA ASN A 77 6.58 3.59 6.71
C ASN A 77 6.09 4.62 5.67
N GLN A 78 6.98 5.17 4.82
CA GLN A 78 6.58 6.11 3.76
C GLN A 78 5.64 5.47 2.75
N PHE A 79 5.91 4.23 2.34
CA PHE A 79 5.03 3.45 1.46
C PHE A 79 3.60 3.38 2.01
N ALA A 80 3.45 3.01 3.28
CA ALA A 80 2.15 2.90 3.92
C ALA A 80 1.37 4.21 3.94
N LEU A 81 2.06 5.35 4.15
CA LEU A 81 1.42 6.68 4.16
C LEU A 81 0.92 7.10 2.77
N GLU A 82 1.67 6.82 1.71
CA GLU A 82 1.24 7.13 0.34
C GLU A 82 0.04 6.25 -0.07
N THR A 83 0.06 4.97 0.26
CA THR A 83 -1.06 4.05 0.06
C THR A 83 -2.31 4.52 0.82
N LEU A 84 -2.15 4.95 2.07
CA LEU A 84 -3.23 5.50 2.89
C LEU A 84 -3.89 6.73 2.25
N SER A 85 -3.13 7.57 1.53
CA SER A 85 -3.68 8.71 0.78
C SER A 85 -4.74 8.27 -0.23
N GLY A 86 -4.47 7.19 -0.98
CA GLY A 86 -5.43 6.60 -1.93
C GLY A 86 -6.69 6.08 -1.24
N VAL A 87 -6.52 5.35 -0.14
CA VAL A 87 -7.65 4.86 0.66
C VAL A 87 -8.52 6.02 1.16
N PHE A 88 -7.89 7.11 1.62
CA PHE A 88 -8.63 8.29 2.09
C PHE A 88 -9.44 8.97 0.99
N LYS A 89 -8.82 9.21 -0.16
CA LYS A 89 -9.47 9.89 -1.29
C LYS A 89 -10.66 9.08 -1.80
N GLU A 90 -10.46 7.77 -2.01
CA GLU A 90 -11.51 6.89 -2.50
C GLU A 90 -12.58 6.65 -1.44
N GLY A 91 -12.21 6.42 -0.18
CA GLY A 91 -13.17 6.27 0.92
C GLY A 91 -14.07 7.50 1.07
N LYS A 92 -13.50 8.70 0.96
CA LYS A 92 -14.26 9.96 0.99
C LYS A 92 -15.26 10.06 -0.17
N SER A 93 -14.86 9.66 -1.40
CA SER A 93 -15.73 9.65 -2.58
C SER A 93 -16.93 8.72 -2.39
N LEU A 94 -16.72 7.59 -1.74
CA LEU A 94 -17.72 6.58 -1.41
C LEU A 94 -18.53 6.89 -0.12
N GLY A 95 -18.23 7.99 0.56
CA GLY A 95 -18.95 8.46 1.75
C GLY A 95 -18.54 7.75 3.04
N TYR A 96 -17.35 7.16 3.11
CA TYR A 96 -16.78 6.53 4.28
C TYR A 96 -15.81 7.45 5.03
N SER A 97 -15.79 7.31 6.34
CA SER A 97 -14.74 7.80 7.22
C SER A 97 -13.67 6.73 7.37
N ILE A 98 -12.41 7.13 7.47
CA ILE A 98 -11.30 6.18 7.66
C ILE A 98 -10.76 6.37 9.07
N ILE A 99 -10.66 5.28 9.81
CA ILE A 99 -9.86 5.17 11.03
C ILE A 99 -8.67 4.28 10.73
N PHE A 100 -7.54 4.52 11.37
CA PHE A 100 -6.38 3.68 11.19
C PHE A 100 -5.71 3.37 12.53
N THR A 101 -5.09 2.18 12.59
CA THR A 101 -4.29 1.72 13.72
C THR A 101 -2.94 1.27 13.20
N LEU A 102 -1.88 1.70 13.87
CA LEU A 102 -0.55 1.14 13.68
C LEU A 102 -0.41 -0.08 14.58
N VAL A 103 0.04 -1.17 14.00
CA VAL A 103 0.30 -2.42 14.73
C VAL A 103 1.79 -2.75 14.63
N ASP A 104 2.37 -3.12 15.75
CA ASP A 104 3.68 -3.74 15.84
C ASP A 104 3.55 -5.27 15.84
N GLU A 105 4.68 -5.95 15.94
CA GLU A 105 4.72 -7.42 15.89
C GLU A 105 4.00 -8.10 17.07
N ASP A 106 3.79 -7.37 18.17
CA ASP A 106 3.23 -7.89 19.43
C ASP A 106 1.72 -7.60 19.59
N MET A 107 1.07 -6.93 18.62
CA MET A 107 -0.34 -6.56 18.76
C MET A 107 -1.25 -7.77 18.65
N PRO A 108 -2.11 -8.05 19.65
CA PRO A 108 -3.06 -9.16 19.60
C PRO A 108 -4.08 -9.01 18.48
N CYS A 109 -4.24 -10.06 17.67
CA CYS A 109 -5.21 -10.10 16.57
C CYS A 109 -6.65 -9.83 17.03
N GLU A 110 -7.00 -10.21 18.26
CA GLU A 110 -8.32 -10.02 18.85
C GLU A 110 -8.76 -8.56 18.87
N GLN A 111 -7.85 -7.61 19.09
CA GLN A 111 -8.18 -6.18 19.12
C GLN A 111 -8.63 -5.67 17.74
N ILE A 112 -8.05 -6.21 16.66
CA ILE A 112 -8.43 -5.86 15.29
C ILE A 112 -9.84 -6.36 15.00
N VAL A 113 -10.12 -7.60 15.34
CA VAL A 113 -11.43 -8.23 15.12
C VAL A 113 -12.52 -7.56 15.96
N GLU A 114 -12.23 -7.18 17.20
CA GLU A 114 -13.18 -6.54 18.10
C GLU A 114 -13.69 -5.22 17.56
N SER A 115 -12.86 -4.46 16.84
CA SER A 115 -13.27 -3.18 16.23
C SER A 115 -14.43 -3.34 15.23
N VAL A 116 -14.50 -4.49 14.54
CA VAL A 116 -15.61 -4.80 13.63
C VAL A 116 -16.80 -5.40 14.35
N ARG A 117 -16.56 -6.26 15.34
CA ARG A 117 -17.63 -6.86 16.16
C ARG A 117 -18.44 -5.81 16.89
N SER A 118 -17.78 -4.76 17.38
CA SER A 118 -18.44 -3.61 18.02
C SER A 118 -19.22 -2.73 17.04
N LYS A 119 -19.15 -3.03 15.71
CA LYS A 119 -19.72 -2.24 14.62
C LYS A 119 -19.14 -0.83 14.50
N ASP A 120 -17.92 -0.65 14.90
CA ASP A 120 -17.19 0.60 14.74
C ASP A 120 -16.75 0.82 13.30
N CYS A 121 -16.66 -0.27 12.49
CA CYS A 121 -16.39 -0.20 11.07
C CYS A 121 -17.22 -1.23 10.27
N ASP A 122 -17.34 -1.00 8.95
CA ASP A 122 -18.05 -1.87 8.01
C ASP A 122 -17.11 -2.87 7.32
N GLY A 123 -15.81 -2.63 7.41
CA GLY A 123 -14.78 -3.51 6.82
C GLY A 123 -13.37 -3.04 7.15
N ILE A 124 -12.39 -3.87 6.81
CA ILE A 124 -10.98 -3.69 7.17
C ILE A 124 -10.09 -3.68 5.92
N ILE A 125 -9.11 -2.77 5.89
CA ILE A 125 -7.97 -2.84 4.98
C ILE A 125 -6.74 -3.22 5.81
N LEU A 126 -6.08 -4.31 5.44
CA LEU A 126 -4.88 -4.84 6.08
C LEU A 126 -3.66 -4.50 5.21
N ASN A 127 -2.89 -3.49 5.60
CA ASN A 127 -1.72 -3.07 4.83
C ASN A 127 -0.47 -3.80 5.35
N GLN A 128 0.13 -4.64 4.49
CA GLN A 128 1.32 -5.46 4.79
C GLN A 128 1.13 -6.37 6.02
N ILE A 129 -0.08 -6.85 6.24
CA ILE A 129 -0.42 -7.79 7.31
C ILE A 129 -0.82 -9.11 6.67
N ASP A 130 -0.11 -10.16 7.04
CA ASP A 130 -0.21 -11.51 6.50
C ASP A 130 -0.39 -12.59 7.60
N ASP A 131 -0.78 -12.16 8.81
CA ASP A 131 -0.99 -13.08 9.94
C ASP A 131 -2.10 -14.10 9.64
N PRO A 132 -1.77 -15.42 9.56
CA PRO A 132 -2.73 -16.43 9.13
C PRO A 132 -3.85 -16.66 10.12
N VAL A 133 -3.63 -16.39 11.41
CA VAL A 133 -4.66 -16.54 12.45
C VAL A 133 -5.69 -15.45 12.30
N LEU A 134 -5.25 -14.20 12.17
CA LEU A 134 -6.13 -13.03 11.90
C LEU A 134 -6.95 -13.25 10.62
N LEU A 135 -6.29 -13.59 9.52
CA LEU A 135 -6.96 -13.77 8.23
C LEU A 135 -8.00 -14.90 8.27
N SER A 136 -7.66 -16.05 8.90
CA SER A 136 -8.61 -17.14 9.09
C SER A 136 -9.81 -16.73 9.94
N GLN A 137 -9.59 -15.96 11.00
CA GLN A 137 -10.65 -15.48 11.87
C GLN A 137 -11.60 -14.50 11.14
N LEU A 138 -11.06 -13.55 10.37
CA LEU A 138 -11.87 -12.62 9.57
C LEU A 138 -12.75 -13.37 8.55
N GLN A 139 -12.19 -14.42 7.91
CA GLN A 139 -12.97 -15.25 6.98
C GLN A 139 -14.08 -16.05 7.69
N GLN A 140 -13.78 -16.69 8.81
CA GLN A 140 -14.75 -17.47 9.58
C GLN A 140 -15.93 -16.60 10.05
N GLU A 141 -15.64 -15.38 10.46
CA GLU A 141 -16.64 -14.42 10.94
C GLU A 141 -17.32 -13.65 9.80
N LYS A 142 -16.92 -13.89 8.55
CA LYS A 142 -17.42 -13.21 7.34
C LYS A 142 -17.30 -11.69 7.43
N ILE A 143 -16.22 -11.22 8.03
CA ILE A 143 -15.90 -9.80 8.11
C ILE A 143 -15.35 -9.35 6.75
N PRO A 144 -15.89 -8.30 6.11
CA PRO A 144 -15.33 -7.77 4.89
C PRO A 144 -13.91 -7.24 5.11
N PHE A 145 -12.95 -7.74 4.34
CA PHE A 145 -11.57 -7.23 4.40
C PHE A 145 -10.87 -7.32 3.04
N VAL A 146 -9.82 -6.53 2.86
CA VAL A 146 -8.90 -6.56 1.72
C VAL A 146 -7.48 -6.47 2.26
N CYS A 147 -6.60 -7.32 1.75
CA CYS A 147 -5.17 -7.25 1.99
C CYS A 147 -4.52 -6.30 0.97
N VAL A 148 -3.58 -5.49 1.42
CA VAL A 148 -2.78 -4.61 0.58
C VAL A 148 -1.32 -4.98 0.76
N ASP A 149 -0.68 -5.34 -0.34
CA ASP A 149 0.75 -5.66 -0.37
C ASP A 149 1.16 -6.66 0.73
N ALA A 150 0.28 -7.64 0.98
CA ALA A 150 0.50 -8.70 1.95
C ALA A 150 1.23 -9.88 1.31
N HIS A 151 2.02 -10.61 2.10
CA HIS A 151 2.86 -11.69 1.62
C HIS A 151 2.12 -13.03 1.55
N LEU A 152 1.01 -13.05 0.82
CA LEU A 152 0.14 -14.21 0.72
C LEU A 152 0.55 -15.12 -0.44
N PRO A 153 0.40 -16.45 -0.31
CA PRO A 153 0.64 -17.39 -1.41
C PRO A 153 -0.10 -17.03 -2.68
N ALA A 154 0.52 -17.26 -3.86
CA ALA A 154 -0.10 -16.99 -5.15
C ALA A 154 -1.44 -17.70 -5.33
N ALA A 155 -1.61 -18.89 -4.73
CA ALA A 155 -2.84 -19.66 -4.72
C ALA A 155 -3.89 -19.15 -3.72
N SER A 156 -3.60 -18.09 -2.95
CA SER A 156 -4.56 -17.54 -2.00
C SER A 156 -5.76 -16.94 -2.73
N ALA A 157 -6.97 -17.33 -2.30
CA ALA A 157 -8.21 -16.76 -2.80
C ALA A 157 -8.66 -15.50 -2.04
N LEU A 158 -7.82 -14.97 -1.13
CA LEU A 158 -8.14 -13.79 -0.34
C LEU A 158 -8.16 -12.53 -1.21
N PRO A 159 -9.07 -11.58 -0.91
CA PRO A 159 -9.09 -10.29 -1.61
C PRO A 159 -7.79 -9.52 -1.36
N MET A 160 -7.08 -9.18 -2.43
CA MET A 160 -5.78 -8.53 -2.33
C MET A 160 -5.53 -7.55 -3.48
N VAL A 161 -4.91 -6.43 -3.17
CA VAL A 161 -4.27 -5.53 -4.13
C VAL A 161 -2.79 -5.51 -3.82
N GLU A 162 -1.95 -5.78 -4.82
CA GLU A 162 -0.52 -5.99 -4.65
C GLU A 162 0.30 -5.31 -5.74
N VAL A 163 1.61 -5.21 -5.54
CA VAL A 163 2.57 -4.80 -6.56
C VAL A 163 3.17 -6.05 -7.20
N ASP A 164 3.35 -6.04 -8.51
CA ASP A 164 4.05 -7.12 -9.21
C ASP A 164 5.57 -7.01 -9.02
N TYR A 165 6.05 -7.45 -7.87
CA TYR A 165 7.48 -7.43 -7.54
C TYR A 165 8.32 -8.41 -8.37
N TYR A 166 7.69 -9.44 -8.95
CA TYR A 166 8.39 -10.30 -9.89
C TYR A 166 8.74 -9.51 -11.16
N ASP A 167 7.74 -8.89 -11.79
CA ASP A 167 7.96 -8.07 -12.99
C ASP A 167 8.86 -6.87 -12.67
N ALA A 168 8.69 -6.22 -11.52
CA ALA A 168 9.54 -5.12 -11.08
C ALA A 168 11.03 -5.51 -11.11
N ALA A 169 11.39 -6.61 -10.47
CA ALA A 169 12.78 -7.09 -10.41
C ALA A 169 13.28 -7.58 -11.77
N TYR A 170 12.43 -8.27 -12.54
CA TYR A 170 12.75 -8.69 -13.90
C TYR A 170 13.07 -7.48 -14.79
N GLN A 171 12.24 -6.43 -14.78
CA GLN A 171 12.44 -5.21 -15.57
C GLN A 171 13.65 -4.40 -15.08
N ALA A 172 13.85 -4.32 -13.76
CA ALA A 172 15.03 -3.67 -13.18
C ALA A 172 16.33 -4.35 -13.61
N THR A 173 16.38 -5.68 -13.56
CA THR A 173 17.53 -6.47 -14.00
C THR A 173 17.77 -6.30 -15.51
N ARG A 174 16.69 -6.30 -16.30
CA ARG A 174 16.74 -6.03 -17.74
C ARG A 174 17.29 -4.63 -18.03
N TYR A 175 16.87 -3.64 -17.24
CA TYR A 175 17.36 -2.26 -17.37
C TYR A 175 18.87 -2.19 -17.12
N LEU A 176 19.37 -2.79 -16.04
CA LEU A 176 20.80 -2.86 -15.75
C LEU A 176 21.59 -3.58 -16.88
N HIS A 177 21.07 -4.70 -17.36
CA HIS A 177 21.72 -5.43 -18.46
C HIS A 177 21.76 -4.61 -19.77
N ARG A 178 20.71 -3.87 -20.09
CA ARG A 178 20.68 -2.97 -21.26
C ARG A 178 21.67 -1.81 -21.16
N HIS A 179 22.08 -1.45 -19.94
CA HIS A 179 23.15 -0.49 -19.69
C HIS A 179 24.55 -1.13 -19.67
N GLY A 180 24.70 -2.37 -20.17
CA GLY A 180 25.96 -3.07 -20.32
C GLY A 180 26.37 -3.91 -19.11
N HIS A 181 25.66 -3.84 -17.98
CA HIS A 181 26.02 -4.62 -16.79
C HIS A 181 25.79 -6.12 -17.01
N ARG A 182 26.81 -6.94 -16.74
CA ARG A 182 26.73 -8.40 -16.79
C ARG A 182 26.96 -9.03 -15.43
N ASP A 183 27.77 -8.40 -14.60
CA ASP A 183 28.06 -8.77 -13.22
C ASP A 183 27.09 -8.00 -12.33
N ILE A 184 25.89 -8.58 -12.11
CA ILE A 184 24.81 -7.95 -11.37
C ILE A 184 24.59 -8.71 -10.08
N GLY A 185 24.67 -8.01 -8.94
CA GLY A 185 24.39 -8.54 -7.62
C GLY A 185 22.96 -8.19 -7.15
N PHE A 186 22.55 -8.83 -6.06
CA PHE A 186 21.23 -8.62 -5.43
C PHE A 186 21.35 -8.51 -3.92
N ILE A 187 20.65 -7.52 -3.36
CA ILE A 187 20.47 -7.42 -1.90
C ILE A 187 18.97 -7.31 -1.59
N GLY A 188 18.48 -8.22 -0.77
CA GLY A 188 17.08 -8.21 -0.36
C GLY A 188 16.81 -9.09 0.86
N PRO A 189 15.62 -8.96 1.47
CA PRO A 189 15.30 -9.73 2.66
C PRO A 189 15.20 -11.22 2.41
N GLN A 190 15.65 -11.98 3.39
CA GLN A 190 15.42 -13.43 3.51
C GLN A 190 14.20 -13.62 4.41
N THR A 191 13.02 -13.56 3.84
CA THR A 191 11.80 -13.94 4.55
C THR A 191 11.10 -15.03 3.76
N PRO A 192 10.29 -15.89 4.39
CA PRO A 192 9.40 -16.80 3.67
C PRO A 192 8.30 -16.05 2.90
N ALA A 193 8.26 -14.73 3.02
CA ALA A 193 7.31 -13.90 2.36
C ALA A 193 7.45 -13.97 0.82
N GLU A 194 6.34 -14.22 0.15
CA GLU A 194 6.31 -14.51 -1.28
C GLU A 194 6.80 -13.34 -2.13
N HIS A 195 6.56 -12.08 -1.73
CA HIS A 195 7.07 -10.92 -2.48
C HIS A 195 8.59 -10.88 -2.54
N CYS A 196 9.27 -11.23 -1.43
CA CYS A 196 10.74 -11.30 -1.42
C CYS A 196 11.25 -12.45 -2.28
N ALA A 197 10.56 -13.59 -2.26
CA ALA A 197 10.82 -14.70 -3.17
C ALA A 197 10.56 -14.29 -4.63
N ASN A 198 9.48 -13.57 -4.89
CA ASN A 198 9.13 -13.07 -6.22
C ASN A 198 10.15 -12.06 -6.76
N THR A 199 10.59 -11.11 -5.93
CA THR A 199 11.65 -10.16 -6.32
C THR A 199 12.94 -10.89 -6.70
N TYR A 200 13.38 -11.83 -5.85
CA TYR A 200 14.58 -12.61 -6.13
C TYR A 200 14.41 -13.51 -7.36
N ARG A 201 13.23 -14.11 -7.55
CA ARG A 201 12.90 -14.94 -8.72
C ARG A 201 12.91 -14.11 -10.00
N GLY A 202 12.28 -12.93 -10.01
CA GLY A 202 12.34 -12.03 -11.18
C GLY A 202 13.76 -11.66 -11.58
N PHE A 203 14.61 -11.36 -10.59
CA PHE A 203 16.05 -11.14 -10.81
C PHE A 203 16.75 -12.36 -11.44
N THR A 204 16.60 -13.54 -10.83
CA THR A 204 17.29 -14.76 -11.30
C THR A 204 16.76 -15.26 -12.63
N ASP A 205 15.47 -15.18 -12.88
CA ASP A 205 14.85 -15.64 -14.13
C ASP A 205 15.33 -14.79 -15.30
N TYR A 206 15.42 -13.46 -15.10
CA TYR A 206 16.01 -12.60 -16.14
C TYR A 206 17.49 -12.95 -16.42
N LEU A 207 18.31 -13.14 -15.40
CA LEU A 207 19.73 -13.53 -15.60
C LEU A 207 19.85 -14.83 -16.39
N ASN A 208 19.06 -15.84 -16.02
CA ASN A 208 19.03 -17.14 -16.69
C ASN A 208 18.63 -17.00 -18.16
N GLU A 209 17.57 -16.23 -18.46
CA GLU A 209 17.09 -16.00 -19.82
C GLU A 209 18.12 -15.24 -20.68
N ALA A 210 18.83 -14.27 -20.07
CA ALA A 210 19.89 -13.52 -20.73
C ALA A 210 21.23 -14.27 -20.83
N GLY A 211 21.31 -15.49 -20.29
CA GLY A 211 22.56 -16.27 -20.26
C GLY A 211 23.65 -15.68 -19.36
N LEU A 212 23.24 -14.91 -18.34
CA LEU A 212 24.15 -14.32 -17.35
C LEU A 212 24.28 -15.22 -16.11
N CYS A 213 25.47 -15.24 -15.52
CA CYS A 213 25.71 -15.99 -14.30
C CYS A 213 25.25 -15.19 -13.07
N CYS A 214 24.45 -15.80 -12.20
CA CYS A 214 24.21 -15.28 -10.86
C CYS A 214 25.34 -15.72 -9.93
N ASN A 215 26.29 -14.81 -9.64
CA ASN A 215 27.37 -15.13 -8.68
C ASN A 215 26.79 -15.13 -7.25
N PRO A 216 26.85 -16.26 -6.52
CA PRO A 216 26.34 -16.36 -5.17
C PRO A 216 26.97 -15.38 -4.17
N ASP A 217 28.25 -15.01 -4.40
CA ASP A 217 28.96 -14.08 -3.54
C ASP A 217 28.40 -12.65 -3.62
N TRP A 218 27.68 -12.33 -4.72
CA TRP A 218 27.02 -11.03 -4.91
C TRP A 218 25.54 -11.05 -4.55
N VAL A 219 25.08 -12.11 -3.90
CA VAL A 219 23.69 -12.24 -3.44
C VAL A 219 23.64 -12.21 -1.92
N ALA A 220 23.02 -11.17 -1.36
CA ALA A 220 22.78 -11.08 0.06
C ALA A 220 21.29 -11.18 0.36
N LYS A 221 20.89 -12.30 0.98
CA LYS A 221 19.54 -12.50 1.57
C LYS A 221 19.63 -12.25 3.06
N ILE A 222 18.95 -11.23 3.54
CA ILE A 222 19.10 -10.70 4.89
C ILE A 222 17.77 -10.68 5.66
N PRO A 223 17.80 -10.82 7.01
CA PRO A 223 16.62 -10.50 7.81
C PRO A 223 16.17 -9.05 7.61
N PHE A 224 14.87 -8.79 7.69
CA PHE A 224 14.29 -7.47 7.44
C PHE A 224 14.53 -6.52 8.62
N SER A 225 15.79 -6.08 8.79
CA SER A 225 16.17 -5.10 9.80
C SER A 225 17.32 -4.23 9.31
N GLN A 226 17.38 -2.99 9.79
CA GLN A 226 18.46 -2.06 9.42
C GLN A 226 19.85 -2.63 9.75
N ALA A 227 20.05 -3.17 10.94
CA ALA A 227 21.33 -3.72 11.34
C ALA A 227 21.83 -4.87 10.44
N SER A 228 20.91 -5.77 10.04
CA SER A 228 21.21 -6.88 9.14
C SER A 228 21.53 -6.38 7.73
N THR A 229 20.80 -5.37 7.25
CA THR A 229 21.05 -4.72 5.96
C THR A 229 22.44 -4.10 5.95
N GLU A 230 22.76 -3.29 6.95
CA GLU A 230 24.08 -2.66 7.08
C GLU A 230 25.23 -3.67 7.08
N ALA A 231 25.11 -4.73 7.87
CA ALA A 231 26.13 -5.77 7.96
C ALA A 231 26.30 -6.55 6.63
N ALA A 232 25.21 -6.77 5.89
CA ALA A 232 25.27 -7.45 4.59
C ALA A 232 25.91 -6.56 3.50
N VAL A 233 25.54 -5.29 3.47
CA VAL A 233 26.15 -4.30 2.57
C VAL A 233 27.64 -4.19 2.85
N ASP A 234 28.05 -4.11 4.12
CA ASP A 234 29.46 -4.05 4.48
C ASP A 234 30.24 -5.26 3.99
N ARG A 235 29.75 -6.48 4.22
CA ARG A 235 30.38 -7.71 3.73
C ARG A 235 30.50 -7.76 2.21
N MET A 236 29.48 -7.26 1.50
CA MET A 236 29.51 -7.21 0.03
C MET A 236 30.54 -6.21 -0.47
N LEU A 237 30.60 -5.02 0.13
CA LEU A 237 31.54 -3.97 -0.26
C LEU A 237 33.01 -4.26 0.14
N GLU A 238 33.24 -5.22 1.04
CA GLU A 238 34.59 -5.68 1.45
C GLU A 238 35.16 -6.80 0.54
N GLN A 239 34.38 -7.30 -0.41
CA GLN A 239 34.87 -8.33 -1.34
C GLN A 239 35.94 -7.80 -2.27
N SER A 240 36.85 -8.66 -2.67
CA SER A 240 37.96 -8.33 -3.61
C SER A 240 37.50 -8.00 -5.02
N ALA A 241 36.31 -8.51 -5.41
CA ALA A 241 35.67 -8.25 -6.71
C ALA A 241 34.21 -7.84 -6.44
N LEU A 242 33.84 -6.62 -6.80
CA LEU A 242 32.49 -6.12 -6.71
C LEU A 242 31.70 -6.40 -7.99
N PRO A 243 30.37 -6.59 -7.92
CA PRO A 243 29.54 -6.57 -9.10
C PRO A 243 29.57 -5.16 -9.73
N THR A 244 29.31 -5.05 -11.02
CA THR A 244 29.25 -3.75 -11.71
C THR A 244 27.95 -3.01 -11.42
N ALA A 245 26.89 -3.74 -11.00
CA ALA A 245 25.62 -3.18 -10.55
C ALA A 245 25.02 -4.01 -9.41
N LEU A 246 24.25 -3.34 -8.55
CA LEU A 246 23.43 -3.96 -7.50
C LEU A 246 21.96 -3.63 -7.71
N LEU A 247 21.12 -4.66 -7.76
CA LEU A 247 19.69 -4.54 -7.56
C LEU A 247 19.36 -4.70 -6.08
N CYS A 248 18.77 -3.69 -5.50
CA CYS A 248 18.22 -3.71 -4.15
C CYS A 248 16.71 -3.96 -4.23
N ASN A 249 16.18 -4.86 -3.39
CA ASN A 249 14.75 -5.18 -3.40
C ASN A 249 13.84 -3.99 -3.06
N CYS A 250 14.39 -2.94 -2.44
CA CYS A 250 13.67 -1.69 -2.15
C CYS A 250 14.65 -0.51 -2.03
N ASP A 251 14.11 0.70 -2.12
CA ASP A 251 14.88 1.93 -2.02
C ASP A 251 15.56 2.09 -0.65
N ALA A 252 14.94 1.63 0.43
CA ALA A 252 15.53 1.72 1.76
C ALA A 252 16.88 0.97 1.84
N VAL A 253 16.96 -0.22 1.24
CA VAL A 253 18.21 -0.98 1.13
C VAL A 253 19.20 -0.27 0.20
N ALA A 254 18.74 0.26 -0.94
CA ALA A 254 19.57 1.01 -1.87
C ALA A 254 20.21 2.25 -1.23
N ILE A 255 19.45 2.96 -0.39
CA ILE A 255 19.95 4.11 0.38
C ILE A 255 21.09 3.70 1.30
N ASP A 256 20.97 2.57 2.00
CA ASP A 256 22.05 2.06 2.84
C ASP A 256 23.28 1.66 2.01
N VAL A 257 23.10 1.05 0.84
CA VAL A 257 24.20 0.76 -0.08
C VAL A 257 24.93 2.03 -0.47
N ILE A 258 24.22 3.08 -0.93
CA ILE A 258 24.82 4.35 -1.35
C ILE A 258 25.58 5.00 -0.18
N ARG A 259 24.96 5.07 0.99
CA ARG A 259 25.58 5.65 2.18
C ARG A 259 26.85 4.94 2.59
N ARG A 260 26.85 3.61 2.61
CA ARG A 260 28.00 2.80 3.04
C ARG A 260 29.11 2.73 2.00
N ALA A 261 28.76 2.71 0.70
CA ALA A 261 29.72 2.84 -0.39
C ALA A 261 30.47 4.17 -0.30
N LYS A 262 29.75 5.28 -0.15
CA LYS A 262 30.34 6.63 0.01
C LYS A 262 31.29 6.71 1.20
N ALA A 263 30.92 6.09 2.34
CA ALA A 263 31.80 6.05 3.53
C ALA A 263 33.10 5.26 3.32
N ARG A 264 33.17 4.37 2.30
CA ARG A 264 34.33 3.58 1.91
C ARG A 264 35.10 4.14 0.71
N GLY A 265 34.67 5.28 0.19
CA GLY A 265 35.25 5.89 -1.01
C GLY A 265 34.90 5.17 -2.30
N ILE A 266 33.92 4.27 -2.29
CA ILE A 266 33.34 3.62 -3.48
C ILE A 266 32.35 4.59 -4.10
N ARG A 267 32.56 4.91 -5.37
CA ARG A 267 31.77 5.90 -6.10
C ARG A 267 30.59 5.24 -6.81
N ILE A 268 29.43 5.86 -6.70
CA ILE A 268 28.21 5.48 -7.40
C ILE A 268 27.85 6.61 -8.35
N PRO A 269 27.69 6.35 -9.65
CA PRO A 269 27.69 5.03 -10.32
C PRO A 269 29.05 4.57 -10.85
N GLU A 270 30.18 5.31 -10.65
CA GLU A 270 31.45 5.09 -11.35
C GLU A 270 32.08 3.73 -11.06
N ASP A 271 32.06 3.28 -9.80
CA ASP A 271 32.64 2.00 -9.39
C ASP A 271 31.59 0.89 -9.35
N ILE A 272 30.35 1.21 -8.95
CA ILE A 272 29.21 0.31 -8.89
C ILE A 272 27.90 1.07 -9.13
N SER A 273 27.06 0.58 -10.03
CA SER A 273 25.69 1.10 -10.22
C SER A 273 24.74 0.52 -9.18
N VAL A 274 23.75 1.30 -8.74
CA VAL A 274 22.74 0.87 -7.73
C VAL A 274 21.35 1.18 -8.24
N MET A 275 20.45 0.19 -8.16
CA MET A 275 19.04 0.33 -8.51
C MET A 275 18.15 -0.16 -7.38
N GLY A 276 17.11 0.61 -7.07
CA GLY A 276 16.11 0.30 -6.04
C GLY A 276 14.77 -0.14 -6.61
N VAL A 277 13.80 -0.28 -5.71
CA VAL A 277 12.36 -0.47 -5.97
C VAL A 277 11.61 0.37 -4.95
N ASP A 278 10.48 0.96 -5.30
CA ASP A 278 9.50 1.74 -4.56
C ASP A 278 9.41 3.22 -4.95
N ASP A 279 10.45 3.84 -5.47
CA ASP A 279 10.52 5.28 -5.74
C ASP A 279 10.09 6.12 -4.51
N LEU A 280 10.77 5.90 -3.38
CA LEU A 280 10.56 6.72 -2.19
C LEU A 280 10.90 8.19 -2.48
N LEU A 281 10.17 9.12 -1.87
CA LEU A 281 10.39 10.56 -2.10
C LEU A 281 11.85 10.97 -1.89
N VAL A 282 12.52 10.38 -0.91
CA VAL A 282 13.93 10.67 -0.60
C VAL A 282 14.88 10.25 -1.74
N SER A 283 14.52 9.25 -2.55
CA SER A 283 15.38 8.68 -3.61
C SER A 283 15.82 9.70 -4.65
N ARG A 284 14.98 10.72 -4.91
CA ARG A 284 15.28 11.83 -5.84
C ARG A 284 16.22 12.89 -5.29
N TYR A 285 16.42 12.93 -3.97
CA TYR A 285 17.24 13.91 -3.27
C TYR A 285 18.59 13.35 -2.80
N LEU A 286 18.86 12.11 -3.13
CA LEU A 286 20.17 11.51 -2.86
C LEU A 286 21.23 12.10 -3.80
N ASP A 287 22.49 11.89 -3.46
CA ASP A 287 23.66 12.21 -4.27
C ASP A 287 24.57 10.97 -4.35
N PRO A 288 24.51 10.22 -5.50
CA PRO A 288 23.67 10.43 -6.68
C PRO A 288 22.18 10.11 -6.44
N ALA A 289 21.28 10.73 -7.23
CA ALA A 289 19.86 10.42 -7.21
C ALA A 289 19.60 8.97 -7.65
N LEU A 290 18.75 8.24 -6.92
CA LEU A 290 18.57 6.80 -7.07
C LEU A 290 17.64 6.45 -8.24
N SER A 291 18.14 5.67 -9.20
CA SER A 291 17.34 4.97 -10.20
C SER A 291 16.57 3.84 -9.54
N THR A 292 15.29 3.69 -9.87
CA THR A 292 14.42 2.76 -9.14
C THR A 292 13.24 2.30 -9.99
N MET A 293 12.52 1.30 -9.52
CA MET A 293 11.19 0.96 -10.05
C MET A 293 10.14 1.76 -9.28
N THR A 294 9.21 2.39 -10.00
CA THR A 294 8.07 3.10 -9.41
C THR A 294 6.76 2.41 -9.72
N PHE A 295 5.77 2.63 -8.89
CA PHE A 295 4.37 2.29 -9.09
C PHE A 295 3.49 3.31 -8.36
N ASP A 296 2.23 3.39 -8.78
CA ASP A 296 1.28 4.33 -8.18
C ASP A 296 0.74 3.79 -6.85
N LYS A 297 1.35 4.23 -5.75
CA LYS A 297 0.98 3.84 -4.38
C LYS A 297 -0.39 4.40 -3.98
N GLU A 298 -0.76 5.55 -4.51
CA GLU A 298 -2.09 6.11 -4.29
C GLU A 298 -3.15 5.26 -4.99
N LEU A 299 -2.89 4.83 -6.23
CA LEU A 299 -3.77 3.91 -6.96
C LEU A 299 -3.89 2.56 -6.23
N LEU A 300 -2.79 2.04 -5.65
CA LEU A 300 -2.81 0.82 -4.83
C LEU A 300 -3.84 0.95 -3.68
N GLY A 301 -3.80 2.06 -2.95
CA GLY A 301 -4.75 2.33 -1.86
C GLY A 301 -6.18 2.56 -2.34
N ALA A 302 -6.37 3.29 -3.45
CA ALA A 302 -7.68 3.54 -4.04
C ALA A 302 -8.34 2.23 -4.50
N LYS A 303 -7.58 1.35 -5.17
CA LYS A 303 -8.04 0.03 -5.61
C LYS A 303 -8.42 -0.88 -4.44
N ALA A 304 -7.68 -0.81 -3.33
CA ALA A 304 -8.02 -1.57 -2.12
C ALA A 304 -9.36 -1.10 -1.53
N MET A 305 -9.59 0.20 -1.49
CA MET A 305 -10.85 0.75 -1.00
C MET A 305 -12.02 0.44 -1.93
N GLU A 306 -11.81 0.50 -3.26
CA GLU A 306 -12.81 0.12 -4.27
C GLU A 306 -13.21 -1.36 -4.12
N LEU A 307 -12.22 -2.26 -4.03
CA LEU A 307 -12.45 -3.69 -3.83
C LEU A 307 -13.21 -3.97 -2.53
N LEU A 308 -12.79 -3.35 -1.41
CA LEU A 308 -13.49 -3.52 -0.14
C LEU A 308 -14.93 -3.02 -0.23
N TYR A 309 -15.17 -1.92 -0.92
CA TYR A 309 -16.52 -1.40 -1.13
C TYR A 309 -17.38 -2.38 -1.93
N GLN A 310 -16.86 -2.99 -2.99
CA GLN A 310 -17.53 -4.02 -3.78
C GLN A 310 -17.91 -5.24 -2.91
N ILE A 311 -16.99 -5.70 -2.05
CA ILE A 311 -17.24 -6.79 -1.09
C ILE A 311 -18.35 -6.41 -0.11
N ILE A 312 -18.33 -5.21 0.48
CA ILE A 312 -19.37 -4.72 1.40
C ILE A 312 -20.75 -4.59 0.72
N GLN A 313 -20.80 -4.27 -0.57
CA GLN A 313 -22.04 -4.21 -1.34
C GLN A 313 -22.49 -5.59 -1.87
N GLY A 314 -21.65 -6.62 -1.82
CA GLY A 314 -21.92 -7.95 -2.39
C GLY A 314 -21.98 -7.93 -3.90
N THR A 315 -21.24 -7.04 -4.56
CA THR A 315 -21.13 -6.98 -6.02
C THR A 315 -20.03 -7.91 -6.53
N GLU A 316 -20.11 -8.30 -7.80
CA GLU A 316 -19.08 -9.09 -8.45
C GLU A 316 -17.75 -8.33 -8.48
N HIS A 317 -16.64 -9.01 -8.20
CA HIS A 317 -15.30 -8.44 -8.13
C HIS A 317 -14.21 -9.48 -8.40
N GLU A 318 -13.04 -9.01 -8.83
CA GLU A 318 -11.84 -9.82 -8.90
C GLU A 318 -11.10 -9.76 -7.56
N ASN A 319 -10.74 -10.93 -7.02
CA ASN A 319 -10.09 -11.02 -5.71
C ASN A 319 -8.63 -10.53 -5.72
N ARG A 320 -7.93 -10.55 -6.85
CA ARG A 320 -6.53 -10.09 -6.95
C ARG A 320 -6.38 -9.03 -8.02
N ASN A 321 -5.72 -7.95 -7.66
CA ASN A 321 -5.40 -6.84 -8.55
C ASN A 321 -3.94 -6.48 -8.38
N ALA A 322 -3.15 -6.54 -9.45
CA ALA A 322 -1.74 -6.17 -9.45
C ALA A 322 -1.55 -4.76 -10.03
N ILE A 323 -0.76 -3.94 -9.35
CA ILE A 323 -0.34 -2.62 -9.82
C ILE A 323 0.97 -2.77 -10.59
N GLN A 324 0.97 -2.24 -11.81
CA GLN A 324 2.12 -2.30 -12.72
C GLN A 324 3.24 -1.36 -12.27
N THR A 325 4.47 -1.77 -12.58
CA THR A 325 5.68 -1.02 -12.25
C THR A 325 6.33 -0.44 -13.50
N THR A 326 7.10 0.65 -13.35
CA THR A 326 7.88 1.27 -14.41
C THR A 326 9.23 1.73 -13.90
N VAL A 327 10.23 1.81 -14.80
CA VAL A 327 11.57 2.29 -14.45
C VAL A 327 11.56 3.81 -14.32
N VAL A 328 12.19 4.32 -13.27
CA VAL A 328 12.58 5.72 -13.11
C VAL A 328 14.09 5.82 -13.18
N GLU A 329 14.58 6.30 -14.30
CA GLU A 329 16.00 6.52 -14.54
C GLU A 329 16.46 7.80 -13.83
N ARG A 330 17.58 7.70 -13.09
CA ARG A 330 18.27 8.81 -12.43
C ARG A 330 19.79 8.63 -12.56
N GLU A 331 20.55 9.07 -11.57
CA GLU A 331 22.02 9.19 -11.65
C GLU A 331 22.78 7.96 -11.14
N SER A 332 22.14 7.07 -10.38
CA SER A 332 22.80 5.97 -9.68
C SER A 332 23.15 4.76 -10.59
N VAL A 333 22.78 4.80 -11.86
CA VAL A 333 23.11 3.77 -12.85
C VAL A 333 23.83 4.43 -14.03
N LYS A 334 25.01 3.91 -14.40
CA LYS A 334 25.74 4.32 -15.60
C LYS A 334 25.59 3.28 -16.70
N THR A 335 25.85 3.70 -17.94
CA THR A 335 26.10 2.77 -19.05
C THR A 335 27.56 2.40 -19.07
N ILE A 336 27.85 1.11 -19.25
CA ILE A 336 29.19 0.56 -19.48
C ILE A 336 29.26 -0.07 -20.87
N GLU A 337 30.41 0.07 -21.54
CA GLU A 337 30.64 -0.46 -22.88
C GLU A 337 30.97 -1.97 -22.88
#